data_5777aa4bf74e5933d5f958c3974a09ce
#
_entry.id   5777aa4bf74e5933d5f958c3974a09ce
#
_cell.length_a   1.000
_cell.length_b   1.000
_cell.length_c   1.000
_cell.angle_alpha   90.00
_cell.angle_beta   90.00
_cell.angle_gamma   90.00
#
_symmetry.space_group_name_H-M   'P 1'
#
loop_
_entity.id
_entity.type
_entity.pdbx_description
1 polymer ?
#
loop_
_entity_poly.entity_id
_entity_poly.type
_entity_poly.pdbx_seq_one_letter_code
_entity_poly.pdbx_strand_id
1 'polypeptide(L)'
;MANADDGKAWSYSTGLRGSSRVRAYEHGRAKTLYLEYADGPRRLRTSLGHRDRVKGKRQAAELSRQLANRDPNRPAPVTMQTLFDNYGQAVTPLKGPSKQGHDRRAAKLWLEVLGGARLAHTLTSRDALRFIQLRRERGSRCNRRNGGKETVPVVPIEDRIIEYDLKYLRSVLRWALGAGLLERDPLAGFRFKVQTTPRRPILTTEQYEALVACAGDIDPLFKLAVVLCRETGHRSSAVRLLRWEDLDLDQEAVHWRAANDKSGFDHTTPLSAASVAALRDARRSSGIISPWVFPQRENPTESLSRFTFAYWWKHGEQRAKLPHQRYGAWHQLRRLFASELKGQSLRDVAMLGGWKNPTTLLTLYQRADVETMRGALAARQRVGLVS
;
A
#
# COMPACT_ATOMS: atom_id res chain seq x y z
N MET A 1 18.78 -9.55 78.00
CA MET A 1 17.63 -10.36 77.53
C MET A 1 17.47 -10.07 76.08
N ALA A 2 17.88 -10.98 75.22
CA ALA A 2 17.78 -10.84 73.74
C ALA A 2 16.39 -11.23 73.35
N ASN A 3 15.62 -10.30 72.70
CA ASN A 3 14.36 -10.58 72.10
C ASN A 3 14.55 -11.50 70.92
N ALA A 4 13.98 -12.69 70.99
CA ALA A 4 13.90 -13.64 69.88
C ALA A 4 13.23 -13.01 68.69
N ASP A 5 13.90 -12.99 67.55
CA ASP A 5 13.42 -12.56 66.26
C ASP A 5 12.45 -13.67 65.73
N ASP A 6 11.16 -13.42 65.88
CA ASP A 6 10.12 -14.29 65.38
C ASP A 6 10.27 -14.40 63.89
N GLY A 7 10.56 -15.57 63.34
CA GLY A 7 10.94 -15.91 61.96
C GLY A 7 10.01 -15.47 60.81
N LYS A 8 9.38 -14.32 60.93
CA LYS A 8 8.55 -13.72 59.84
C LYS A 8 9.47 -13.06 58.82
N ALA A 9 9.42 -13.58 57.60
CA ALA A 9 10.10 -12.98 56.47
C ALA A 9 9.74 -11.49 56.31
N TRP A 10 10.74 -10.62 56.15
CA TRP A 10 10.55 -9.19 56.03
C TRP A 10 9.61 -8.84 54.86
N SER A 11 8.64 -7.96 55.11
CA SER A 11 7.79 -7.38 54.08
C SER A 11 7.42 -5.93 54.41
N TYR A 12 7.23 -5.12 53.37
CA TYR A 12 6.82 -3.73 53.41
C TYR A 12 5.70 -3.51 52.39
N SER A 13 4.65 -2.82 52.78
CA SER A 13 3.55 -2.49 51.84
C SER A 13 3.29 -0.99 51.84
N THR A 14 3.04 -0.43 50.68
CA THR A 14 2.70 0.98 50.47
C THR A 14 1.58 1.12 49.43
N GLY A 15 0.87 2.26 49.40
CA GLY A 15 -0.21 2.55 48.50
C GLY A 15 -1.59 2.04 48.92
N LEU A 16 -2.64 2.44 48.17
CA LEU A 16 -4.06 2.13 48.47
C LEU A 16 -4.40 0.70 48.03
N ARG A 17 -5.12 -0.01 48.90
CA ARG A 17 -5.62 -1.37 48.64
C ARG A 17 -6.61 -1.32 47.47
N GLY A 18 -6.41 -2.17 46.45
CA GLY A 18 -7.29 -2.27 45.29
C GLY A 18 -6.87 -1.40 44.09
N SER A 19 -5.94 -0.43 44.26
CA SER A 19 -5.49 0.45 43.13
C SER A 19 -3.96 0.53 42.99
N SER A 20 -3.26 1.03 44.02
CA SER A 20 -1.84 1.33 43.93
C SER A 20 -0.97 0.60 44.95
N ARG A 21 -1.51 -0.42 45.61
CA ARG A 21 -0.79 -1.16 46.63
C ARG A 21 0.36 -1.97 46.05
N VAL A 22 1.57 -1.72 46.52
CA VAL A 22 2.80 -2.47 46.22
C VAL A 22 3.32 -3.08 47.51
N ARG A 23 3.66 -4.36 47.47
CA ARG A 23 4.32 -5.07 48.57
C ARG A 23 5.73 -5.45 48.13
N ALA A 24 6.73 -5.00 48.89
CA ALA A 24 8.08 -5.50 48.80
C ALA A 24 8.29 -6.59 49.89
N TYR A 25 8.90 -7.71 49.53
CA TYR A 25 9.12 -8.81 50.48
C TYR A 25 10.37 -9.64 50.10
N GLU A 26 10.93 -10.32 51.08
CA GLU A 26 12.01 -11.28 50.88
C GLU A 26 11.46 -12.61 50.38
N HIS A 27 12.10 -13.17 49.36
CA HIS A 27 11.71 -14.46 48.78
C HIS A 27 12.92 -15.41 48.69
N GLY A 28 12.65 -16.69 49.01
CA GLY A 28 13.62 -17.77 48.93
C GLY A 28 14.73 -17.71 49.98
N ARG A 29 15.58 -18.74 50.03
CA ARG A 29 16.73 -18.86 50.96
C ARG A 29 17.75 -17.73 50.80
N ALA A 30 17.82 -17.16 49.57
CA ALA A 30 18.74 -16.07 49.28
C ALA A 30 18.21 -14.70 49.74
N LYS A 31 17.03 -14.60 50.33
CA LYS A 31 16.39 -13.35 50.80
C LYS A 31 16.40 -12.21 49.76
N THR A 32 16.33 -12.55 48.48
CA THR A 32 16.22 -11.56 47.39
C THR A 32 14.87 -10.84 47.49
N LEU A 33 14.86 -9.52 47.26
CA LEU A 33 13.66 -8.73 47.33
C LEU A 33 12.83 -8.83 46.04
N TYR A 34 11.52 -8.95 46.23
CA TYR A 34 10.52 -8.95 45.16
C TYR A 34 9.50 -7.85 45.43
N LEU A 35 8.98 -7.26 44.34
CA LEU A 35 7.78 -6.45 44.37
C LEU A 35 6.58 -7.28 43.90
N GLU A 36 5.48 -7.18 44.64
CA GLU A 36 4.18 -7.74 44.27
C GLU A 36 3.15 -6.61 44.20
N TYR A 37 2.44 -6.53 43.09
CA TYR A 37 1.42 -5.52 42.86
C TYR A 37 0.34 -6.05 41.92
N ALA A 38 -0.82 -5.39 41.87
CA ALA A 38 -1.89 -5.72 40.93
C ALA A 38 -1.81 -4.84 39.69
N ASP A 39 -2.01 -5.45 38.51
CA ASP A 39 -2.21 -4.77 37.24
C ASP A 39 -3.54 -5.25 36.64
N GLY A 40 -4.59 -4.49 36.91
CA GLY A 40 -5.97 -4.94 36.67
C GLY A 40 -6.29 -6.21 37.47
N PRO A 41 -6.83 -7.27 36.85
CA PRO A 41 -7.15 -8.53 37.55
C PRO A 41 -5.92 -9.40 37.83
N ARG A 42 -4.74 -9.06 37.34
CA ARG A 42 -3.52 -9.88 37.45
C ARG A 42 -2.63 -9.42 38.59
N ARG A 43 -2.11 -10.36 39.37
CA ARG A 43 -1.02 -10.11 40.31
C ARG A 43 0.32 -10.36 39.63
N LEU A 44 1.17 -9.34 39.62
CA LEU A 44 2.51 -9.40 39.08
C LEU A 44 3.56 -9.46 40.21
N ARG A 45 4.63 -10.20 39.94
CA ARG A 45 5.78 -10.33 40.83
C ARG A 45 7.06 -10.06 40.04
N THR A 46 7.87 -9.13 40.52
CA THR A 46 9.11 -8.74 39.83
C THR A 46 10.24 -8.82 40.83
N SER A 47 11.33 -9.54 40.50
CA SER A 47 12.53 -9.58 41.31
C SER A 47 13.28 -8.25 41.18
N LEU A 48 13.77 -7.73 42.32
CA LEU A 48 14.62 -6.52 42.34
C LEU A 48 16.09 -6.82 42.12
N GLY A 49 16.53 -8.09 42.17
CA GLY A 49 17.90 -8.51 41.97
C GLY A 49 18.87 -8.13 43.11
N HIS A 50 18.33 -7.60 44.23
CA HIS A 50 19.14 -7.19 45.38
C HIS A 50 18.42 -7.51 46.71
N ARG A 51 19.16 -7.31 47.85
CA ARG A 51 18.68 -7.59 49.23
C ARG A 51 18.52 -6.31 50.06
N ASP A 52 18.83 -5.16 49.49
CA ASP A 52 18.79 -3.87 50.18
C ASP A 52 17.34 -3.47 50.47
N ARG A 53 16.92 -3.57 51.74
CA ARG A 53 15.56 -3.25 52.21
C ARG A 53 15.21 -1.76 52.05
N VAL A 54 16.18 -0.85 52.19
CA VAL A 54 15.96 0.59 52.06
C VAL A 54 15.69 0.93 50.60
N LYS A 55 16.52 0.43 49.72
CA LYS A 55 16.31 0.56 48.27
C LYS A 55 14.99 -0.08 47.82
N GLY A 56 14.66 -1.28 48.37
CA GLY A 56 13.40 -1.96 48.11
C GLY A 56 12.16 -1.16 48.53
N LYS A 57 12.19 -0.50 49.70
CA LYS A 57 11.13 0.43 50.14
C LYS A 57 10.97 1.61 49.19
N ARG A 58 12.08 2.23 48.75
CA ARG A 58 12.04 3.35 47.79
C ARG A 58 11.43 2.92 46.44
N GLN A 59 11.82 1.77 45.93
CA GLN A 59 11.27 1.23 44.67
C GLN A 59 9.81 0.86 44.82
N ALA A 60 9.38 0.30 45.94
CA ALA A 60 7.94 0.04 46.18
C ALA A 60 7.14 1.32 46.28
N ALA A 61 7.64 2.35 46.94
CA ALA A 61 6.98 3.65 47.05
C ALA A 61 6.88 4.37 45.70
N GLU A 62 7.94 4.28 44.88
CA GLU A 62 7.97 4.85 43.53
C GLU A 62 6.96 4.15 42.62
N LEU A 63 6.96 2.81 42.60
CA LEU A 63 5.95 2.05 41.81
C LEU A 63 4.52 2.32 42.28
N SER A 64 4.32 2.42 43.62
CA SER A 64 3.00 2.76 44.18
C SER A 64 2.53 4.15 43.75
N ARG A 65 3.42 5.16 43.69
CA ARG A 65 3.08 6.49 43.12
C ARG A 65 2.72 6.43 41.65
N GLN A 66 3.49 5.66 40.86
CA GLN A 66 3.22 5.45 39.44
C GLN A 66 1.85 4.79 39.22
N LEU A 67 1.49 3.79 40.05
CA LEU A 67 0.18 3.13 40.00
C LEU A 67 -0.94 4.05 40.47
N ALA A 68 -0.73 4.89 41.49
CA ALA A 68 -1.72 5.85 41.98
C ALA A 68 -2.02 6.96 40.95
N ASN A 69 -1.02 7.37 40.17
CA ASN A 69 -1.17 8.36 39.12
C ASN A 69 -1.59 7.74 37.77
N ARG A 70 -1.88 6.44 37.76
CA ARG A 70 -2.34 5.74 36.57
C ARG A 70 -3.81 6.07 36.34
N ASP A 71 -4.12 6.71 35.23
CA ASP A 71 -5.50 6.90 34.76
C ASP A 71 -6.14 5.53 34.57
N PRO A 72 -7.24 5.18 35.25
CA PRO A 72 -7.93 3.91 35.07
C PRO A 72 -8.43 3.70 33.63
N ASN A 73 -8.59 4.77 32.86
CA ASN A 73 -8.98 4.74 31.46
C ASN A 73 -7.78 4.62 30.51
N ARG A 74 -6.55 4.59 31.07
CA ARG A 74 -5.35 4.47 30.23
C ARG A 74 -5.24 3.06 29.64
N PRO A 75 -5.09 2.93 28.31
CA PRO A 75 -4.98 1.62 27.67
C PRO A 75 -3.76 0.85 28.22
N ALA A 76 -3.96 -0.45 28.45
CA ALA A 76 -2.85 -1.33 28.83
C ALA A 76 -1.74 -1.31 27.78
N PRO A 77 -0.46 -1.30 28.19
CA PRO A 77 0.64 -1.32 27.25
C PRO A 77 0.53 -2.51 26.29
N VAL A 78 0.54 -2.24 24.98
CA VAL A 78 0.45 -3.26 23.94
C VAL A 78 1.81 -3.40 23.24
N THR A 79 2.22 -4.66 22.96
CA THR A 79 3.46 -4.94 22.23
C THR A 79 3.25 -4.73 20.71
N MET A 80 4.34 -4.52 19.98
CA MET A 80 4.29 -4.41 18.52
C MET A 80 3.78 -5.69 17.87
N GLN A 81 4.15 -6.87 18.41
CA GLN A 81 3.61 -8.15 17.92
C GLN A 81 2.09 -8.18 18.05
N THR A 82 1.58 -7.99 19.25
CA THR A 82 0.12 -7.98 19.51
C THR A 82 -0.59 -6.94 18.66
N LEU A 83 0.02 -5.76 18.49
CA LEU A 83 -0.58 -4.69 17.70
C LEU A 83 -0.72 -5.07 16.21
N PHE A 84 0.34 -5.66 15.62
CA PHE A 84 0.30 -6.11 14.22
C PHE A 84 -0.63 -7.31 14.03
N ASP A 85 -0.69 -8.23 15.00
CA ASP A 85 -1.59 -9.39 14.93
C ASP A 85 -3.06 -8.93 14.98
N ASN A 86 -3.40 -8.03 15.90
CA ASN A 86 -4.74 -7.49 16.01
C ASN A 86 -5.16 -6.73 14.73
N TYR A 87 -4.27 -5.89 14.18
CA TYR A 87 -4.52 -5.20 12.91
C TYR A 87 -4.64 -6.19 11.75
N GLY A 88 -3.80 -7.21 11.74
CA GLY A 88 -3.80 -8.29 10.75
C GLY A 88 -5.11 -9.08 10.73
N GLN A 89 -5.74 -9.26 11.88
CA GLN A 89 -7.03 -9.94 12.02
C GLN A 89 -8.22 -9.01 11.72
N ALA A 90 -8.20 -7.77 12.22
CA ALA A 90 -9.34 -6.87 12.13
C ALA A 90 -9.42 -6.08 10.81
N VAL A 91 -8.29 -5.65 10.25
CA VAL A 91 -8.27 -4.68 9.14
C VAL A 91 -7.73 -5.29 7.84
N THR A 92 -6.69 -6.10 7.92
CA THR A 92 -6.03 -6.64 6.72
C THR A 92 -6.98 -7.47 5.84
N PRO A 93 -7.88 -8.33 6.36
CA PRO A 93 -8.81 -9.12 5.54
C PRO A 93 -9.79 -8.28 4.72
N LEU A 94 -10.09 -7.06 5.16
CA LEU A 94 -10.99 -6.13 4.46
C LEU A 94 -10.34 -5.49 3.23
N LYS A 95 -9.06 -5.74 2.98
CA LYS A 95 -8.31 -5.19 1.86
C LYS A 95 -8.21 -6.19 0.70
N GLY A 96 -7.98 -5.68 -0.50
CA GLY A 96 -7.71 -6.55 -1.66
C GLY A 96 -6.41 -7.38 -1.50
N PRO A 97 -6.30 -8.55 -2.17
CA PRO A 97 -5.24 -9.54 -1.96
C PRO A 97 -3.81 -8.99 -2.01
N SER A 98 -3.54 -8.08 -2.96
CA SER A 98 -2.22 -7.44 -3.10
C SER A 98 -1.84 -6.60 -1.88
N LYS A 99 -2.81 -5.88 -1.29
CA LYS A 99 -2.58 -5.08 -0.07
C LYS A 99 -2.44 -5.96 1.16
N GLN A 100 -3.18 -7.07 1.25
CA GLN A 100 -3.00 -8.07 2.31
C GLN A 100 -1.57 -8.64 2.29
N GLY A 101 -1.06 -8.99 1.09
CA GLY A 101 0.31 -9.46 0.94
C GLY A 101 1.36 -8.40 1.34
N HIS A 102 1.09 -7.13 1.02
CA HIS A 102 1.93 -6.01 1.46
C HIS A 102 1.92 -5.86 2.97
N ASP A 103 0.74 -5.86 3.61
CA ASP A 103 0.59 -5.71 5.06
C ASP A 103 1.38 -6.79 5.82
N ARG A 104 1.21 -8.07 5.42
CA ARG A 104 1.95 -9.20 6.03
C ARG A 104 3.46 -9.04 5.89
N ARG A 105 3.93 -8.63 4.71
CA ARG A 105 5.36 -8.39 4.49
C ARG A 105 5.87 -7.21 5.31
N ALA A 106 5.14 -6.10 5.35
CA ALA A 106 5.54 -4.90 6.09
C ALA A 106 5.56 -5.15 7.60
N ALA A 107 4.55 -5.86 8.15
CA ALA A 107 4.55 -6.28 9.55
C ALA A 107 5.81 -7.08 9.90
N LYS A 108 6.16 -8.10 9.09
CA LYS A 108 7.37 -8.89 9.30
C LYS A 108 8.64 -8.02 9.31
N LEU A 109 8.78 -7.11 8.36
CA LEU A 109 9.94 -6.21 8.28
C LEU A 109 10.05 -5.29 9.50
N TRP A 110 8.93 -4.78 9.99
CA TRP A 110 8.91 -3.95 11.19
C TRP A 110 9.25 -4.75 12.44
N LEU A 111 8.75 -5.97 12.59
CA LEU A 111 9.07 -6.84 13.72
C LEU A 111 10.55 -7.25 13.74
N GLU A 112 11.17 -7.46 12.58
CA GLU A 112 12.60 -7.71 12.46
C GLU A 112 13.46 -6.55 12.97
N VAL A 113 12.99 -5.31 12.81
CA VAL A 113 13.73 -4.11 13.22
C VAL A 113 13.48 -3.72 14.68
N LEU A 114 12.22 -3.81 15.11
CA LEU A 114 11.78 -3.33 16.44
C LEU A 114 11.84 -4.41 17.51
N GLY A 115 11.68 -5.66 17.11
CA GLY A 115 11.39 -6.76 18.01
C GLY A 115 9.93 -6.81 18.44
N GLY A 116 9.35 -8.02 18.50
CA GLY A 116 7.93 -8.22 18.81
C GLY A 116 7.53 -7.76 20.21
N ALA A 117 8.42 -7.86 21.20
CA ALA A 117 8.20 -7.47 22.59
C ALA A 117 8.26 -5.95 22.83
N ARG A 118 8.68 -5.15 21.86
CA ARG A 118 8.73 -3.69 21.97
C ARG A 118 7.32 -3.13 22.23
N LEU A 119 7.18 -2.27 23.24
CA LEU A 119 5.90 -1.61 23.54
C LEU A 119 5.60 -0.50 22.52
N ALA A 120 4.41 -0.51 21.95
CA ALA A 120 4.03 0.39 20.87
C ALA A 120 4.09 1.88 21.25
N HIS A 121 3.70 2.23 22.46
CA HIS A 121 3.75 3.63 22.96
C HIS A 121 5.18 4.16 23.17
N THR A 122 6.21 3.28 23.19
CA THR A 122 7.62 3.66 23.33
C THR A 122 8.33 3.88 22.01
N LEU A 123 7.63 3.77 20.87
CA LEU A 123 8.20 4.06 19.58
C LEU A 123 8.62 5.53 19.47
N THR A 124 9.68 5.78 18.73
CA THR A 124 10.25 7.10 18.50
C THR A 124 10.57 7.30 17.02
N SER A 125 10.78 8.56 16.63
CA SER A 125 11.28 8.88 15.28
C SER A 125 12.63 8.20 14.97
N ARG A 126 13.46 7.91 15.99
CA ARG A 126 14.72 7.18 15.84
C ARG A 126 14.49 5.76 15.34
N ASP A 127 13.43 5.08 15.82
CA ASP A 127 13.07 3.73 15.36
C ASP A 127 12.67 3.75 13.88
N ALA A 128 11.93 4.77 13.46
CA ALA A 128 11.56 4.96 12.05
C ALA A 128 12.79 5.25 11.16
N LEU A 129 13.72 6.08 11.62
CA LEU A 129 14.98 6.35 10.91
C LEU A 129 15.85 5.10 10.81
N ARG A 130 15.96 4.31 11.88
CA ARG A 130 16.67 3.02 11.86
C ARG A 130 16.05 2.06 10.85
N PHE A 131 14.72 1.98 10.78
CA PHE A 131 14.03 1.17 9.77
C PHE A 131 14.39 1.62 8.36
N ILE A 132 14.36 2.92 8.06
CA ILE A 132 14.72 3.48 6.74
C ILE A 132 16.14 3.09 6.36
N GLN A 133 17.09 3.27 7.28
CA GLN A 133 18.49 2.93 7.06
C GLN A 133 18.67 1.44 6.74
N LEU A 134 18.11 0.55 7.57
CA LEU A 134 18.19 -0.90 7.35
C LEU A 134 17.52 -1.32 6.03
N ARG A 135 16.41 -0.67 5.64
CA ARG A 135 15.76 -0.94 4.35
C ARG A 135 16.62 -0.54 3.16
N ARG A 136 17.35 0.58 3.25
CA ARG A 136 18.31 1.02 2.22
C ARG A 136 19.51 0.08 2.13
N GLU A 137 20.10 -0.31 3.25
CA GLU A 137 21.22 -1.24 3.32
C GLU A 137 20.87 -2.62 2.77
N ARG A 138 19.71 -3.16 3.15
CA ARG A 138 19.26 -4.48 2.66
C ARG A 138 18.86 -4.49 1.20
N GLY A 139 18.47 -3.34 0.64
CA GLY A 139 18.01 -3.22 -0.73
C GLY A 139 16.80 -4.10 -1.05
N SER A 140 16.57 -4.36 -2.33
CA SER A 140 15.60 -5.29 -2.86
C SER A 140 16.30 -6.50 -3.45
N ARG A 141 15.94 -7.71 -3.00
CA ARG A 141 16.38 -8.94 -3.65
C ARG A 141 15.49 -9.17 -4.88
N CYS A 142 16.09 -9.19 -6.04
CA CYS A 142 15.40 -9.61 -7.25
C CYS A 142 15.17 -11.12 -7.15
N ASN A 143 13.93 -11.56 -6.90
CA ASN A 143 13.59 -12.98 -6.94
C ASN A 143 13.70 -13.47 -8.39
N ARG A 144 14.87 -13.96 -8.79
CA ARG A 144 14.95 -14.82 -9.98
C ARG A 144 14.33 -16.16 -9.61
N ARG A 145 13.26 -16.52 -10.30
CA ARG A 145 12.57 -17.83 -10.18
C ARG A 145 13.35 -19.02 -10.76
N ASN A 146 14.63 -18.86 -11.07
CA ASN A 146 15.45 -19.96 -11.55
C ASN A 146 16.24 -20.52 -10.37
N GLY A 147 16.07 -21.81 -10.09
CA GLY A 147 16.69 -22.57 -9.02
C GLY A 147 18.22 -22.64 -9.03
N GLY A 148 18.91 -21.57 -9.37
CA GLY A 148 20.36 -21.42 -9.33
C GLY A 148 20.83 -20.82 -8.02
N LYS A 149 21.87 -21.43 -7.45
CA LYS A 149 22.62 -21.01 -6.24
C LYS A 149 23.41 -19.70 -6.40
N GLU A 150 23.15 -18.88 -7.43
CA GLU A 150 23.83 -17.61 -7.63
C GLU A 150 23.37 -16.55 -6.62
N THR A 151 24.31 -15.86 -6.01
CA THR A 151 24.08 -14.70 -5.16
C THR A 151 23.32 -13.64 -5.96
N VAL A 152 22.05 -13.47 -5.61
CA VAL A 152 21.18 -12.48 -6.29
C VAL A 152 21.70 -11.08 -5.94
N PRO A 153 22.06 -10.25 -6.92
CA PRO A 153 22.56 -8.91 -6.66
C PRO A 153 21.51 -8.09 -5.89
N VAL A 154 21.98 -7.44 -4.82
CA VAL A 154 21.14 -6.52 -4.05
C VAL A 154 20.96 -5.25 -4.87
N VAL A 155 19.73 -4.97 -5.29
CA VAL A 155 19.39 -3.74 -6.00
C VAL A 155 18.98 -2.68 -4.96
N PRO A 156 19.47 -1.42 -5.08
CA PRO A 156 19.01 -0.35 -4.23
C PRO A 156 17.48 -0.23 -4.20
N ILE A 157 16.92 -0.02 -3.02
CA ILE A 157 15.48 0.13 -2.86
C ILE A 157 15.08 1.58 -3.09
N GLU A 158 14.00 1.81 -3.82
CA GLU A 158 13.46 3.15 -4.00
C GLU A 158 12.81 3.65 -2.69
N ASP A 159 13.05 4.91 -2.34
CA ASP A 159 12.45 5.56 -1.16
C ASP A 159 10.93 5.47 -1.14
N ARG A 160 10.29 5.41 -2.31
CA ARG A 160 8.84 5.22 -2.41
C ARG A 160 8.37 3.86 -1.86
N ILE A 161 9.18 2.81 -1.98
CA ILE A 161 8.85 1.49 -1.40
C ILE A 161 8.97 1.57 0.12
N ILE A 162 10.00 2.25 0.63
CA ILE A 162 10.16 2.52 2.06
C ILE A 162 8.98 3.34 2.58
N GLU A 163 8.53 4.34 1.83
CA GLU A 163 7.35 5.14 2.18
C GLU A 163 6.08 4.28 2.32
N TYR A 164 5.89 3.27 1.46
CA TYR A 164 4.77 2.33 1.60
C TYR A 164 4.84 1.52 2.88
N ASP A 165 6.04 1.04 3.26
CA ASP A 165 6.25 0.30 4.50
C ASP A 165 6.01 1.21 5.73
N LEU A 166 6.39 2.49 5.66
CA LEU A 166 6.08 3.51 6.69
C LEU A 166 4.58 3.85 6.75
N LYS A 167 3.90 3.92 5.61
CA LYS A 167 2.45 4.14 5.53
C LYS A 167 1.68 2.99 6.19
N TYR A 168 2.17 1.76 6.07
CA TYR A 168 1.59 0.63 6.78
C TYR A 168 1.65 0.85 8.30
N LEU A 169 2.83 1.14 8.87
CA LEU A 169 2.96 1.38 10.30
C LEU A 169 2.05 2.52 10.77
N ARG A 170 1.98 3.63 10.03
CA ARG A 170 1.06 4.74 10.35
C ARG A 170 -0.41 4.32 10.33
N SER A 171 -0.79 3.45 9.41
CA SER A 171 -2.16 2.92 9.36
C SER A 171 -2.48 2.07 10.58
N VAL A 172 -1.53 1.25 11.02
CA VAL A 172 -1.64 0.44 12.25
C VAL A 172 -1.75 1.35 13.48
N LEU A 173 -0.87 2.35 13.64
CA LEU A 173 -0.90 3.26 14.77
C LEU A 173 -2.19 4.09 14.83
N ARG A 174 -2.66 4.58 13.68
CA ARG A 174 -3.95 5.30 13.60
C ARG A 174 -5.14 4.42 13.97
N TRP A 175 -5.15 3.18 13.49
CA TRP A 175 -6.17 2.22 13.89
C TRP A 175 -6.12 1.93 15.40
N ALA A 176 -4.93 1.76 15.96
CA ALA A 176 -4.73 1.52 17.38
C ALA A 176 -5.24 2.67 18.25
N LEU A 177 -5.07 3.92 17.81
CA LEU A 177 -5.67 5.10 18.45
C LEU A 177 -7.20 5.01 18.43
N GLY A 178 -7.79 4.74 17.26
CA GLY A 178 -9.25 4.62 17.12
C GLY A 178 -9.83 3.43 17.90
N ALA A 179 -9.05 2.38 18.11
CA ALA A 179 -9.42 1.21 18.91
C ALA A 179 -9.15 1.37 20.42
N GLY A 180 -8.65 2.53 20.88
CA GLY A 180 -8.32 2.78 22.28
C GLY A 180 -7.12 1.96 22.80
N LEU A 181 -6.27 1.44 21.92
CA LEU A 181 -5.06 0.70 22.29
C LEU A 181 -3.84 1.60 22.52
N LEU A 182 -3.91 2.83 22.05
CA LEU A 182 -2.92 3.89 22.25
C LEU A 182 -3.63 5.20 22.60
N GLU A 183 -3.01 6.01 23.47
CA GLU A 183 -3.52 7.35 23.82
C GLU A 183 -3.10 8.40 22.80
N ARG A 184 -1.91 8.24 22.22
CA ARG A 184 -1.33 9.19 21.26
C ARG A 184 -0.51 8.45 20.21
N ASP A 185 -0.37 9.07 19.04
CA ASP A 185 0.53 8.58 18.00
C ASP A 185 1.98 8.81 18.42
N PRO A 186 2.77 7.75 18.67
CA PRO A 186 4.18 7.89 19.08
C PRO A 186 5.06 8.46 17.96
N LEU A 187 4.58 8.44 16.71
CA LEU A 187 5.26 9.01 15.54
C LEU A 187 4.58 10.27 15.01
N ALA A 188 3.75 10.94 15.85
CA ALA A 188 3.18 12.24 15.50
C ALA A 188 4.30 13.21 15.11
N GLY A 189 4.16 13.90 13.98
CA GLY A 189 5.20 14.84 13.51
C GLY A 189 6.35 14.20 12.73
N PHE A 190 6.60 12.89 12.80
CA PHE A 190 7.61 12.26 11.94
C PHE A 190 7.19 12.42 10.46
N ARG A 191 8.11 12.88 9.62
CA ARG A 191 7.90 13.03 8.18
C ARG A 191 9.03 12.37 7.42
N PHE A 192 8.68 11.58 6.42
CA PHE A 192 9.60 11.03 5.45
C PHE A 192 9.29 11.66 4.09
N LYS A 193 10.21 12.51 3.61
CA LYS A 193 10.08 13.14 2.30
C LYS A 193 10.68 12.22 1.25
N VAL A 194 9.84 11.77 0.35
CA VAL A 194 10.29 11.07 -0.86
C VAL A 194 10.52 12.13 -1.93
N GLN A 195 11.65 12.05 -2.62
CA GLN A 195 11.87 12.89 -3.79
C GLN A 195 10.76 12.65 -4.81
N THR A 196 10.22 13.72 -5.37
CA THR A 196 9.20 13.62 -6.40
C THR A 196 9.76 12.84 -7.58
N THR A 197 9.14 11.71 -7.89
CA THR A 197 9.52 10.94 -9.07
C THR A 197 9.33 11.82 -10.32
N PRO A 198 10.31 11.89 -11.23
CA PRO A 198 10.14 12.60 -12.49
C PRO A 198 8.85 12.16 -13.18
N ARG A 199 8.19 13.10 -13.81
CA ARG A 199 6.96 12.79 -14.56
C ARG A 199 7.29 11.76 -15.64
N ARG A 200 6.53 10.70 -15.68
CA ARG A 200 6.71 9.62 -16.65
C ARG A 200 6.45 10.16 -18.08
N PRO A 201 7.25 9.78 -19.06
CA PRO A 201 7.06 10.21 -20.44
C PRO A 201 5.72 9.70 -21.00
N ILE A 202 5.23 10.41 -22.01
CA ILE A 202 4.07 10.04 -22.81
C ILE A 202 4.63 9.54 -24.15
N LEU A 203 4.03 8.53 -24.74
CA LEU A 203 4.37 8.10 -26.09
C LEU A 203 4.08 9.23 -27.08
N THR A 204 4.95 9.39 -28.09
CA THR A 204 4.66 10.20 -29.24
C THR A 204 3.73 9.42 -30.20
N THR A 205 3.11 10.11 -31.16
CA THR A 205 2.30 9.47 -32.20
C THR A 205 3.11 8.46 -32.98
N GLU A 206 4.33 8.80 -33.39
CA GLU A 206 5.24 7.92 -34.14
C GLU A 206 5.63 6.68 -33.34
N GLN A 207 5.84 6.83 -32.03
CA GLN A 207 6.12 5.70 -31.14
C GLN A 207 4.91 4.77 -30.99
N TYR A 208 3.71 5.33 -30.93
CA TYR A 208 2.48 4.53 -30.93
C TYR A 208 2.30 3.78 -32.25
N GLU A 209 2.48 4.45 -33.39
CA GLU A 209 2.35 3.84 -34.71
C GLU A 209 3.37 2.70 -34.90
N ALA A 210 4.63 2.92 -34.48
CA ALA A 210 5.65 1.88 -34.52
C ALA A 210 5.27 0.67 -33.64
N LEU A 211 4.65 0.90 -32.48
CA LEU A 211 4.16 -0.18 -31.62
C LEU A 211 3.03 -0.96 -32.29
N VAL A 212 2.05 -0.27 -32.88
CA VAL A 212 0.91 -0.90 -33.56
C VAL A 212 1.38 -1.71 -34.77
N ALA A 213 2.34 -1.17 -35.55
CA ALA A 213 2.91 -1.84 -36.71
C ALA A 213 3.53 -3.20 -36.38
N CYS A 214 4.27 -3.31 -35.27
CA CYS A 214 4.91 -4.56 -34.87
C CYS A 214 4.05 -5.45 -33.94
N ALA A 215 2.94 -4.93 -33.40
CA ALA A 215 2.14 -5.65 -32.42
C ALA A 215 1.45 -6.88 -33.01
N GLY A 216 0.95 -6.80 -34.23
CA GLY A 216 0.28 -7.90 -34.93
C GLY A 216 1.17 -9.11 -35.19
N ASP A 217 2.47 -8.88 -35.43
CA ASP A 217 3.47 -9.93 -35.64
C ASP A 217 3.84 -10.66 -34.32
N ILE A 218 3.61 -10.02 -33.18
CA ILE A 218 3.81 -10.65 -31.87
C ILE A 218 2.58 -11.49 -31.52
N ASP A 219 1.39 -10.89 -31.60
CA ASP A 219 0.13 -11.56 -31.42
C ASP A 219 -1.02 -10.64 -31.91
N PRO A 220 -1.98 -11.14 -32.73
CA PRO A 220 -3.11 -10.32 -33.15
C PRO A 220 -3.92 -9.71 -31.99
N LEU A 221 -4.07 -10.43 -30.88
CA LEU A 221 -4.73 -9.92 -29.68
C LEU A 221 -3.90 -8.84 -28.98
N PHE A 222 -2.57 -8.85 -29.12
CA PHE A 222 -1.74 -7.75 -28.62
C PHE A 222 -2.03 -6.46 -29.37
N LYS A 223 -2.12 -6.50 -30.71
CA LYS A 223 -2.50 -5.33 -31.52
C LYS A 223 -3.86 -4.78 -31.10
N LEU A 224 -4.86 -5.66 -30.93
CA LEU A 224 -6.18 -5.27 -30.42
C LEU A 224 -6.08 -4.61 -29.04
N ALA A 225 -5.31 -5.18 -28.10
CA ALA A 225 -5.15 -4.63 -26.76
C ALA A 225 -4.50 -3.24 -26.77
N VAL A 226 -3.50 -3.02 -27.65
CA VAL A 226 -2.83 -1.71 -27.82
C VAL A 226 -3.84 -0.67 -28.33
N VAL A 227 -4.61 -1.00 -29.37
CA VAL A 227 -5.64 -0.12 -29.91
C VAL A 227 -6.68 0.21 -28.85
N LEU A 228 -7.28 -0.78 -28.20
CA LEU A 228 -8.30 -0.54 -27.19
C LEU A 228 -7.81 0.26 -25.99
N CYS A 229 -6.59 -0.01 -25.52
CA CYS A 229 -6.02 0.76 -24.40
C CYS A 229 -5.79 2.24 -24.74
N ARG A 230 -5.43 2.56 -25.99
CA ARG A 230 -5.29 3.95 -26.44
C ARG A 230 -6.64 4.60 -26.68
N GLU A 231 -7.53 3.95 -27.44
CA GLU A 231 -8.80 4.52 -27.88
C GLU A 231 -9.79 4.74 -26.72
N THR A 232 -9.75 3.88 -25.70
CA THR A 232 -10.65 4.00 -24.54
C THR A 232 -10.00 4.66 -23.33
N GLY A 233 -8.68 4.77 -23.31
CA GLY A 233 -7.94 5.27 -22.16
C GLY A 233 -8.03 4.39 -20.89
N HIS A 234 -8.69 3.23 -20.94
CA HIS A 234 -8.87 2.35 -19.80
C HIS A 234 -7.58 1.64 -19.39
N ARG A 235 -7.54 1.14 -18.13
CA ARG A 235 -6.42 0.35 -17.64
C ARG A 235 -6.34 -0.97 -18.40
N SER A 236 -5.13 -1.41 -18.73
CA SER A 236 -4.93 -2.71 -19.41
C SER A 236 -5.58 -3.89 -18.68
N SER A 237 -5.77 -3.83 -17.36
CA SER A 237 -6.50 -4.85 -16.61
C SER A 237 -8.00 -4.87 -16.95
N ALA A 238 -8.62 -3.72 -17.14
CA ALA A 238 -10.02 -3.64 -17.54
C ALA A 238 -10.20 -4.13 -18.98
N VAL A 239 -9.33 -3.69 -19.90
CA VAL A 239 -9.33 -4.17 -21.29
C VAL A 239 -9.10 -5.68 -21.36
N ARG A 240 -8.14 -6.23 -20.63
CA ARG A 240 -7.85 -7.66 -20.59
C ARG A 240 -9.03 -8.52 -20.14
N LEU A 241 -9.87 -7.98 -19.25
CA LEU A 241 -11.02 -8.65 -18.64
C LEU A 241 -12.34 -8.31 -19.34
N LEU A 242 -12.31 -7.74 -20.56
CA LEU A 242 -13.49 -7.53 -21.37
C LEU A 242 -14.09 -8.87 -21.80
N ARG A 243 -15.41 -8.93 -21.77
CA ARG A 243 -16.19 -10.02 -22.33
C ARG A 243 -16.92 -9.54 -23.58
N TRP A 244 -17.25 -10.45 -24.47
CA TRP A 244 -18.06 -10.12 -25.64
C TRP A 244 -19.46 -9.61 -25.27
N GLU A 245 -20.03 -10.08 -24.16
CA GLU A 245 -21.31 -9.61 -23.62
C GLU A 245 -21.28 -8.17 -23.08
N ASP A 246 -20.08 -7.62 -22.82
CA ASP A 246 -19.89 -6.23 -22.38
C ASP A 246 -19.91 -5.24 -23.57
N LEU A 247 -19.98 -5.75 -24.82
CA LEU A 247 -19.84 -4.98 -26.04
C LEU A 247 -21.15 -4.96 -26.81
N ASP A 248 -21.65 -3.78 -27.10
CA ASP A 248 -22.67 -3.54 -28.12
C ASP A 248 -21.99 -2.88 -29.31
N LEU A 249 -21.64 -3.71 -30.33
CA LEU A 249 -20.91 -3.24 -31.49
C LEU A 249 -21.84 -2.51 -32.50
N ASP A 250 -23.15 -2.65 -32.36
CA ASP A 250 -24.11 -1.98 -33.23
C ASP A 250 -24.44 -0.58 -32.68
N GLN A 251 -24.49 -0.45 -31.36
CA GLN A 251 -24.61 0.86 -30.70
C GLN A 251 -23.26 1.49 -30.42
N GLU A 252 -22.14 0.86 -30.84
CA GLU A 252 -20.78 1.33 -30.64
C GLU A 252 -20.48 1.64 -29.15
N ALA A 253 -20.89 0.76 -28.23
CA ALA A 253 -20.81 0.98 -26.81
C ALA A 253 -20.09 -0.18 -26.10
N VAL A 254 -19.46 0.14 -24.96
CA VAL A 254 -18.81 -0.84 -24.06
C VAL A 254 -19.19 -0.57 -22.61
N HIS A 255 -19.58 -1.62 -21.92
CA HIS A 255 -19.86 -1.60 -20.50
C HIS A 255 -18.62 -2.03 -19.71
N TRP A 256 -18.13 -1.16 -18.81
CA TRP A 256 -16.97 -1.39 -17.96
C TRP A 256 -17.43 -1.83 -16.58
N ARG A 257 -17.24 -3.10 -16.24
CA ARG A 257 -17.67 -3.69 -14.97
C ARG A 257 -16.84 -3.17 -13.81
N ALA A 258 -17.50 -2.76 -12.73
CA ALA A 258 -16.87 -2.35 -11.48
C ALA A 258 -15.87 -3.39 -10.94
N ALA A 259 -16.19 -4.68 -11.06
CA ALA A 259 -15.32 -5.78 -10.61
C ALA A 259 -13.95 -5.82 -11.33
N ASN A 260 -13.89 -5.33 -12.57
CA ASN A 260 -12.68 -5.31 -13.39
C ASN A 260 -11.90 -4.00 -13.28
N ASP A 261 -12.49 -2.98 -12.63
CA ASP A 261 -11.84 -1.69 -12.42
C ASP A 261 -11.35 -1.53 -10.97
N LYS A 262 -10.11 -1.06 -10.82
CA LYS A 262 -9.49 -0.83 -9.51
C LYS A 262 -10.24 0.18 -8.63
N SER A 263 -10.97 1.12 -9.25
CA SER A 263 -11.77 2.13 -8.55
C SER A 263 -13.18 1.67 -8.22
N GLY A 264 -13.58 0.47 -8.67
CA GLY A 264 -14.94 -0.04 -8.51
C GLY A 264 -15.95 0.85 -9.21
N PHE A 265 -15.61 1.37 -10.39
CA PHE A 265 -16.46 2.26 -11.17
C PHE A 265 -17.12 1.49 -12.32
N ASP A 266 -18.44 1.31 -12.20
CA ASP A 266 -19.30 0.66 -13.19
C ASP A 266 -19.90 1.73 -14.11
N HIS A 267 -19.66 1.62 -15.42
CA HIS A 267 -20.13 2.64 -16.38
C HIS A 267 -20.06 2.15 -17.84
N THR A 268 -20.82 2.79 -18.70
CA THR A 268 -20.82 2.54 -20.14
C THR A 268 -20.23 3.75 -20.87
N THR A 269 -19.41 3.49 -21.88
CA THR A 269 -18.83 4.53 -22.75
C THR A 269 -18.98 4.18 -24.22
N PRO A 270 -19.04 5.18 -25.11
CA PRO A 270 -18.97 4.93 -26.55
C PRO A 270 -17.61 4.37 -26.94
N LEU A 271 -17.57 3.61 -28.03
CA LEU A 271 -16.39 3.13 -28.71
C LEU A 271 -16.09 4.01 -29.93
N SER A 272 -14.82 4.25 -30.21
CA SER A 272 -14.41 4.85 -31.47
C SER A 272 -14.61 3.87 -32.65
N ALA A 273 -14.78 4.40 -33.86
CA ALA A 273 -14.86 3.59 -35.07
C ALA A 273 -13.68 2.65 -35.24
N ALA A 274 -12.46 3.10 -34.81
CA ALA A 274 -11.26 2.27 -34.82
C ALA A 274 -11.36 1.09 -33.84
N SER A 275 -11.93 1.31 -32.66
CA SER A 275 -12.17 0.24 -31.67
C SER A 275 -13.19 -0.77 -32.17
N VAL A 276 -14.29 -0.30 -32.77
CA VAL A 276 -15.33 -1.18 -33.32
C VAL A 276 -14.79 -2.02 -34.48
N ALA A 277 -14.03 -1.41 -35.39
CA ALA A 277 -13.41 -2.13 -36.50
C ALA A 277 -12.45 -3.21 -36.01
N ALA A 278 -11.56 -2.87 -35.05
CA ALA A 278 -10.61 -3.81 -34.46
C ALA A 278 -11.31 -4.98 -33.72
N LEU A 279 -12.39 -4.70 -33.00
CA LEU A 279 -13.18 -5.72 -32.30
C LEU A 279 -13.92 -6.65 -33.27
N ARG A 280 -14.53 -6.10 -34.32
CA ARG A 280 -15.19 -6.88 -35.39
C ARG A 280 -14.20 -7.78 -36.12
N ASP A 281 -13.00 -7.28 -36.42
CA ASP A 281 -11.93 -8.06 -37.02
C ASP A 281 -11.46 -9.20 -36.11
N ALA A 282 -11.22 -8.90 -34.85
CA ALA A 282 -10.83 -9.90 -33.86
C ALA A 282 -11.89 -11.00 -33.71
N ARG A 283 -13.18 -10.64 -33.71
CA ARG A 283 -14.29 -11.59 -33.61
C ARG A 283 -14.36 -12.51 -34.82
N ARG A 284 -14.12 -11.97 -36.02
CA ARG A 284 -14.10 -12.76 -37.28
C ARG A 284 -12.89 -13.67 -37.37
N SER A 285 -11.75 -13.18 -36.95
CA SER A 285 -10.46 -13.91 -37.05
C SER A 285 -10.26 -14.92 -35.93
N SER A 286 -11.01 -14.80 -34.84
CA SER A 286 -10.89 -15.69 -33.69
C SER A 286 -11.55 -17.03 -34.01
N GLY A 287 -10.75 -18.06 -34.27
CA GLY A 287 -11.24 -19.43 -34.33
C GLY A 287 -11.62 -20.03 -32.96
N ILE A 288 -11.63 -19.21 -31.90
CA ILE A 288 -11.85 -19.65 -30.51
C ILE A 288 -13.21 -19.15 -30.03
N ILE A 289 -14.07 -20.08 -29.60
CA ILE A 289 -15.33 -19.74 -28.92
C ILE A 289 -15.01 -19.48 -27.45
N SER A 290 -15.19 -18.24 -27.01
CA SER A 290 -14.88 -17.81 -25.65
C SER A 290 -15.81 -16.66 -25.24
N PRO A 291 -16.19 -16.54 -23.94
CA PRO A 291 -16.86 -15.36 -23.44
C PRO A 291 -15.92 -14.13 -23.38
N TRP A 292 -14.60 -14.33 -23.43
CA TRP A 292 -13.60 -13.26 -23.31
C TRP A 292 -13.16 -12.72 -24.65
N VAL A 293 -12.95 -11.43 -24.74
CA VAL A 293 -12.28 -10.79 -25.89
C VAL A 293 -10.81 -11.22 -25.97
N PHE A 294 -10.21 -11.48 -24.82
CA PHE A 294 -8.83 -11.93 -24.67
C PHE A 294 -8.78 -13.29 -23.97
N PRO A 295 -9.11 -14.39 -24.65
CA PRO A 295 -9.12 -15.73 -24.06
C PRO A 295 -7.71 -16.33 -23.92
N GLN A 296 -7.51 -17.21 -22.95
CA GLN A 296 -6.35 -18.09 -22.96
C GLN A 296 -6.52 -19.14 -24.06
N ARG A 297 -5.44 -19.44 -24.80
CA ARG A 297 -5.49 -20.42 -25.90
C ARG A 297 -5.75 -21.85 -25.37
N GLU A 298 -5.14 -22.17 -24.24
CA GLU A 298 -5.22 -23.51 -23.63
C GLU A 298 -6.51 -23.69 -22.81
N ASN A 299 -7.08 -22.64 -22.30
CA ASN A 299 -8.35 -22.65 -21.58
C ASN A 299 -9.21 -21.41 -21.95
N PRO A 300 -10.03 -21.49 -23.02
CA PRO A 300 -10.83 -20.38 -23.48
C PRO A 300 -11.92 -19.90 -22.51
N THR A 301 -12.18 -20.65 -21.44
CA THR A 301 -13.12 -20.22 -20.40
C THR A 301 -12.52 -19.19 -19.46
N GLU A 302 -11.19 -18.94 -19.54
CA GLU A 302 -10.48 -17.96 -18.77
C GLU A 302 -9.90 -16.82 -19.63
N SER A 303 -9.78 -15.62 -19.05
CA SER A 303 -9.12 -14.49 -19.68
C SER A 303 -7.61 -14.67 -19.68
N LEU A 304 -6.92 -14.09 -20.66
CA LEU A 304 -5.46 -14.04 -20.71
C LEU A 304 -4.86 -13.57 -19.38
N SER A 305 -3.71 -14.12 -19.03
CA SER A 305 -3.01 -13.75 -17.82
C SER A 305 -2.41 -12.33 -17.90
N ARG A 306 -2.25 -11.67 -16.75
CA ARG A 306 -1.50 -10.40 -16.70
C ARG A 306 -0.03 -10.55 -17.14
N PHE A 307 0.51 -11.76 -17.03
CA PHE A 307 1.89 -12.04 -17.44
C PHE A 307 2.02 -12.06 -18.95
N THR A 308 0.99 -12.55 -19.68
CA THR A 308 0.94 -12.50 -21.14
C THR A 308 0.92 -11.04 -21.63
N PHE A 309 0.11 -10.18 -21.01
CA PHE A 309 0.09 -8.75 -21.32
C PHE A 309 1.45 -8.08 -21.03
N ALA A 310 2.12 -8.47 -19.93
CA ALA A 310 3.45 -7.96 -19.64
C ALA A 310 4.51 -8.45 -20.63
N TYR A 311 4.41 -9.71 -21.06
CA TYR A 311 5.26 -10.29 -22.08
C TYR A 311 5.09 -9.57 -23.42
N TRP A 312 3.87 -9.39 -23.90
CA TRP A 312 3.56 -8.67 -25.14
C TRP A 312 4.15 -7.27 -25.14
N TRP A 313 3.92 -6.52 -24.06
CA TRP A 313 4.47 -5.17 -23.96
C TRP A 313 6.00 -5.16 -24.04
N LYS A 314 6.67 -6.04 -23.32
CA LYS A 314 8.12 -6.13 -23.33
C LYS A 314 8.65 -6.36 -24.75
N HIS A 315 8.06 -7.26 -25.50
CA HIS A 315 8.46 -7.55 -26.86
C HIS A 315 8.10 -6.44 -27.85
N GLY A 316 6.92 -5.84 -27.69
CA GLY A 316 6.53 -4.66 -28.46
C GLY A 316 7.45 -3.47 -28.23
N GLU A 317 7.77 -3.17 -26.96
CA GLU A 317 8.71 -2.11 -26.58
C GLU A 317 10.08 -2.31 -27.23
N GLN A 318 10.60 -3.54 -27.25
CA GLN A 318 11.88 -3.88 -27.89
C GLN A 318 11.83 -3.72 -29.42
N ARG A 319 10.79 -4.26 -30.08
CA ARG A 319 10.64 -4.20 -31.55
C ARG A 319 10.38 -2.79 -32.05
N ALA A 320 9.55 -2.02 -31.37
CA ALA A 320 9.26 -0.64 -31.69
C ALA A 320 10.34 0.34 -31.19
N LYS A 321 11.43 -0.15 -30.60
CA LYS A 321 12.55 0.65 -30.05
C LYS A 321 12.08 1.76 -29.09
N LEU A 322 11.05 1.47 -28.27
CA LEU A 322 10.52 2.44 -27.32
C LEU A 322 11.47 2.59 -26.12
N PRO A 323 11.50 3.77 -25.47
CA PRO A 323 12.25 3.96 -24.24
C PRO A 323 11.71 3.05 -23.14
N HIS A 324 12.59 2.24 -22.54
CA HIS A 324 12.20 1.31 -21.49
C HIS A 324 11.57 2.01 -20.28
N GLN A 325 10.40 1.57 -19.86
CA GLN A 325 9.77 2.05 -18.64
C GLN A 325 9.62 0.92 -17.62
N ARG A 326 10.38 1.04 -16.53
CA ARG A 326 10.43 0.03 -15.46
C ARG A 326 9.07 -0.33 -14.88
N TYR A 327 8.12 0.61 -14.81
CA TYR A 327 6.79 0.38 -14.23
C TYR A 327 5.69 1.07 -15.03
N GLY A 328 4.56 0.38 -15.17
CA GLY A 328 3.35 0.95 -15.75
C GLY A 328 3.47 1.19 -17.26
N ALA A 329 4.11 0.28 -17.95
CA ALA A 329 4.31 0.31 -19.39
C ALA A 329 3.00 0.56 -20.17
N TRP A 330 1.97 -0.24 -19.97
CA TRP A 330 0.63 -0.04 -20.54
C TRP A 330 -0.03 1.29 -20.16
N HIS A 331 0.36 1.89 -19.03
CA HIS A 331 -0.14 3.21 -18.64
C HIS A 331 0.33 4.36 -19.56
N GLN A 332 1.29 4.10 -20.45
CA GLN A 332 1.69 5.07 -21.47
C GLN A 332 0.53 5.36 -22.42
N LEU A 333 -0.21 4.34 -22.86
CA LEU A 333 -1.38 4.49 -23.73
C LEU A 333 -2.50 5.30 -23.05
N ARG A 334 -2.75 5.04 -21.77
CA ARG A 334 -3.72 5.83 -20.99
C ARG A 334 -3.28 7.28 -20.79
N ARG A 335 -1.96 7.54 -20.68
CA ARG A 335 -1.42 8.91 -20.64
C ARG A 335 -1.55 9.60 -22.00
N LEU A 336 -1.31 8.86 -23.07
CA LEU A 336 -1.47 9.35 -24.44
C LEU A 336 -2.92 9.78 -24.67
N PHE A 337 -3.90 8.91 -24.42
CA PHE A 337 -5.33 9.22 -24.49
C PHE A 337 -5.69 10.52 -23.73
N ALA A 338 -5.28 10.62 -22.46
CA ALA A 338 -5.57 11.78 -21.64
C ALA A 338 -4.90 13.07 -22.17
N SER A 339 -3.72 12.95 -22.79
CA SER A 339 -2.97 14.06 -23.35
C SER A 339 -3.56 14.54 -24.68
N GLU A 340 -4.02 13.62 -25.53
CA GLU A 340 -4.66 13.92 -26.80
C GLU A 340 -6.01 14.65 -26.58
N LEU A 341 -6.73 14.30 -25.54
CA LEU A 341 -8.03 14.89 -25.20
C LEU A 341 -7.93 16.07 -24.21
N LYS A 342 -6.76 16.67 -23.99
CA LYS A 342 -6.55 17.74 -23.01
C LYS A 342 -7.40 19.01 -23.27
N GLY A 343 -7.82 19.25 -24.51
CA GLY A 343 -8.68 20.38 -24.91
C GLY A 343 -10.18 20.12 -24.76
N GLN A 344 -10.56 18.90 -24.40
CA GLN A 344 -11.97 18.50 -24.26
C GLN A 344 -12.47 18.69 -22.82
N SER A 345 -13.80 18.58 -22.64
CA SER A 345 -14.43 18.63 -21.33
C SER A 345 -13.78 17.63 -20.37
N LEU A 346 -13.24 18.14 -19.25
CA LEU A 346 -12.60 17.32 -18.21
C LEU A 346 -13.51 16.21 -17.70
N ARG A 347 -14.82 16.51 -17.58
CA ARG A 347 -15.84 15.56 -17.13
C ARG A 347 -15.99 14.42 -18.12
N ASP A 348 -16.07 14.73 -19.41
CA ASP A 348 -16.27 13.75 -20.46
C ASP A 348 -15.04 12.86 -20.64
N VAL A 349 -13.84 13.45 -20.65
CA VAL A 349 -12.58 12.69 -20.69
C VAL A 349 -12.44 11.78 -19.47
N ALA A 350 -12.83 12.26 -18.28
CA ALA A 350 -12.80 11.45 -17.08
C ALA A 350 -13.77 10.27 -17.18
N MET A 351 -14.98 10.48 -17.70
CA MET A 351 -15.98 9.43 -17.92
C MET A 351 -15.49 8.42 -18.95
N LEU A 352 -15.07 8.89 -20.13
CA LEU A 352 -14.54 8.05 -21.21
C LEU A 352 -13.41 7.14 -20.75
N GLY A 353 -12.45 7.65 -20.00
CA GLY A 353 -11.30 6.87 -19.53
C GLY A 353 -11.51 6.17 -18.18
N GLY A 354 -12.69 6.22 -17.57
CA GLY A 354 -12.98 5.57 -16.29
C GLY A 354 -12.19 6.17 -15.12
N TRP A 355 -12.07 7.50 -15.03
CA TRP A 355 -11.57 8.19 -13.85
C TRP A 355 -12.72 8.62 -12.95
N LYS A 356 -12.96 7.89 -11.87
CA LYS A 356 -13.97 8.24 -10.86
C LYS A 356 -13.76 9.65 -10.27
N ASN A 357 -12.50 10.11 -10.20
CA ASN A 357 -12.12 11.43 -9.72
C ASN A 357 -11.36 12.20 -10.82
N PRO A 358 -11.95 13.26 -11.39
CA PRO A 358 -11.31 14.10 -12.41
C PRO A 358 -10.01 14.78 -11.95
N THR A 359 -9.83 15.04 -10.64
CA THR A 359 -8.59 15.60 -10.10
C THR A 359 -7.38 14.72 -10.43
N THR A 360 -7.57 13.39 -10.47
CA THR A 360 -6.50 12.47 -10.87
C THR A 360 -6.10 12.67 -12.32
N LEU A 361 -7.06 12.93 -13.21
CA LEU A 361 -6.79 13.22 -14.61
C LEU A 361 -5.97 14.49 -14.75
N LEU A 362 -6.38 15.58 -14.11
CA LEU A 362 -5.66 16.87 -14.11
C LEU A 362 -4.24 16.76 -13.55
N THR A 363 -4.08 16.13 -12.39
CA THR A 363 -2.81 16.17 -11.68
C THR A 363 -1.75 15.21 -12.22
N LEU A 364 -2.19 14.06 -12.76
CA LEU A 364 -1.28 12.98 -13.14
C LEU A 364 -1.17 12.75 -14.64
N TYR A 365 -2.19 13.11 -15.42
CA TYR A 365 -2.27 12.74 -16.83
C TYR A 365 -2.25 13.93 -17.77
N GLN A 366 -3.05 14.97 -17.53
CA GLN A 366 -3.07 16.17 -18.36
C GLN A 366 -1.99 17.15 -17.93
N ARG A 367 -1.37 17.79 -18.90
CA ARG A 367 -0.36 18.83 -18.69
C ARG A 367 -0.75 20.07 -19.46
N ALA A 368 -0.66 21.22 -18.79
CA ALA A 368 -0.67 22.48 -19.51
C ALA A 368 0.60 22.60 -20.36
N ASP A 369 0.45 23.02 -21.58
CA ASP A 369 1.54 23.39 -22.49
C ASP A 369 1.32 24.78 -23.10
N VAL A 370 2.36 25.29 -23.73
CA VAL A 370 2.34 26.66 -24.29
C VAL A 370 1.22 26.82 -25.33
N GLU A 371 0.97 25.77 -26.12
CA GLU A 371 -0.02 25.83 -27.18
C GLU A 371 -1.45 25.91 -26.63
N THR A 372 -1.80 25.06 -25.66
CA THR A 372 -3.11 25.12 -24.99
C THR A 372 -3.31 26.42 -24.23
N MET A 373 -2.26 26.94 -23.57
CA MET A 373 -2.32 28.24 -22.89
C MET A 373 -2.54 29.40 -23.88
N ARG A 374 -1.85 29.39 -25.03
CA ARG A 374 -2.06 30.39 -26.11
C ARG A 374 -3.48 30.28 -26.67
N GLY A 375 -3.97 29.07 -26.93
CA GLY A 375 -5.33 28.84 -27.39
C GLY A 375 -6.40 29.39 -26.43
N ALA A 376 -6.23 29.19 -25.14
CA ALA A 376 -7.10 29.72 -24.11
C ALA A 376 -7.09 31.28 -24.09
N LEU A 377 -5.92 31.90 -24.24
CA LEU A 377 -5.79 33.35 -24.33
C LEU A 377 -6.46 33.90 -25.62
N ALA A 378 -6.28 33.23 -26.75
CA ALA A 378 -6.92 33.62 -28.01
C ALA A 378 -8.45 33.49 -27.96
N ALA A 379 -8.98 32.45 -27.31
CA ALA A 379 -10.42 32.29 -27.09
C ALA A 379 -11.00 33.42 -26.23
N ARG A 380 -10.28 33.89 -25.22
CA ARG A 380 -10.69 35.02 -24.38
C ARG A 380 -10.81 36.32 -25.19
N GLN A 381 -9.90 36.57 -26.13
CA GLN A 381 -9.94 37.75 -26.97
C GLN A 381 -11.18 37.78 -27.91
N ARG A 382 -11.62 36.61 -28.40
CA ARG A 382 -12.84 36.52 -29.23
C ARG A 382 -14.11 36.82 -28.45
N VAL A 383 -14.18 36.49 -27.17
CA VAL A 383 -15.35 36.79 -26.32
C VAL A 383 -15.44 38.28 -26.00
N GLY A 384 -14.31 38.99 -25.92
CA GLY A 384 -14.25 40.44 -25.62
C GLY A 384 -14.51 41.33 -26.83
N LEU A 385 -14.64 40.78 -28.08
CA LEU A 385 -14.90 41.54 -29.28
C LEU A 385 -16.38 41.45 -29.77
N VAL A 386 -17.26 40.81 -29.01
CA VAL A 386 -18.67 40.61 -29.31
C VAL A 386 -19.58 41.40 -28.35
N SER A 387 -19.00 42.31 -27.55
CA SER A 387 -19.72 43.25 -26.64
C SER A 387 -19.70 44.65 -27.19
#